data_8bdcbd44e13bf66853b3ae538c579e41
#
_entry.id   8bdcbd44e13bf66853b3ae538c579e41
#
_cell.length_a   1.000
_cell.length_b   1.000
_cell.length_c   1.000
_cell.angle_alpha   90.00
_cell.angle_beta   90.00
_cell.angle_gamma   90.00
#
_symmetry.space_group_name_H-M   'P 1'
#
loop_
_entity.id
_entity.type
_entity.pdbx_description
1 polymer ?
#
loop_
_entity_poly.entity_id
_entity_poly.type
_entity_poly.pdbx_seq_one_letter_code
_entity_poly.pdbx_strand_id
1 'polypeptide(L)'
;YNTPSVEIAPSTKCIKSAKISLYYSIAFLEKLSMTQEEKYMKAAIREAKKAYALEEVPIGCVIVQNDRIIARGYNRRNTEGNTLAHAELTAIKKASKKTGDWRLEDCTMYVTLEPCQMCAGAIVQSRMKKVVIGSMNPKAGCAGSVLNLLQMAQFNHQVEIERGVLEEECSTMLSGFFRELRDKKKSLRENTQNA
;
A
#
# COMPACT_ATOMS: atom_id res chain seq x y z
N TYR A 1 -30.05 11.07 -62.28
CA TYR A 1 -30.64 11.29 -60.95
C TYR A 1 -29.61 10.87 -59.90
N ASN A 2 -28.98 11.91 -59.26
CA ASN A 2 -28.06 11.72 -58.21
C ASN A 2 -28.83 11.86 -56.92
N THR A 3 -28.91 10.80 -56.11
CA THR A 3 -29.41 10.86 -54.72
C THR A 3 -28.23 11.09 -53.76
N PRO A 4 -28.28 12.08 -52.89
CA PRO A 4 -27.21 12.24 -51.86
C PRO A 4 -27.37 11.20 -50.76
N SER A 5 -26.30 10.46 -50.48
CA SER A 5 -26.19 9.59 -49.30
C SER A 5 -26.11 10.44 -48.02
N VAL A 6 -27.09 10.28 -47.16
CA VAL A 6 -27.12 10.90 -45.85
C VAL A 6 -26.24 10.07 -44.89
N GLU A 7 -25.07 10.57 -44.54
CA GLU A 7 -24.27 10.02 -43.43
C GLU A 7 -24.94 10.38 -42.09
N ILE A 8 -25.52 9.38 -41.44
CA ILE A 8 -26.09 9.53 -40.10
C ILE A 8 -24.94 9.42 -39.08
N ALA A 9 -24.52 10.55 -38.53
CA ALA A 9 -23.57 10.56 -37.43
C ALA A 9 -24.14 9.80 -36.19
N PRO A 10 -23.37 8.94 -35.53
CA PRO A 10 -23.86 8.20 -34.38
C PRO A 10 -24.24 9.13 -33.22
N SER A 11 -25.40 8.90 -32.62
CA SER A 11 -25.93 9.73 -31.55
C SER A 11 -24.98 9.76 -30.33
N THR A 12 -24.89 10.91 -29.66
CA THR A 12 -24.06 11.12 -28.44
C THR A 12 -24.36 10.12 -27.30
N LYS A 13 -25.55 9.55 -27.26
CA LYS A 13 -25.94 8.46 -26.35
C LYS A 13 -25.22 7.14 -26.66
N CYS A 14 -25.04 6.80 -27.95
CA CYS A 14 -24.37 5.59 -28.41
C CYS A 14 -22.86 5.64 -28.06
N ILE A 15 -22.22 6.81 -28.23
CA ILE A 15 -20.80 7.00 -27.94
C ILE A 15 -20.52 6.91 -26.42
N LYS A 16 -21.41 7.42 -25.57
CA LYS A 16 -21.28 7.29 -24.10
C LYS A 16 -21.42 5.83 -23.66
N SER A 17 -22.39 5.09 -24.20
CA SER A 17 -22.57 3.67 -23.87
C SER A 17 -21.38 2.82 -24.31
N ALA A 18 -20.82 3.04 -25.51
CA ALA A 18 -19.64 2.32 -25.98
C ALA A 18 -18.39 2.61 -25.17
N LYS A 19 -18.17 3.87 -24.74
CA LYS A 19 -17.05 4.24 -23.87
C LYS A 19 -17.17 3.59 -22.48
N ILE A 20 -18.36 3.54 -21.91
CA ILE A 20 -18.61 2.89 -20.63
C ILE A 20 -18.37 1.37 -20.73
N SER A 21 -18.88 0.72 -21.81
CA SER A 21 -18.66 -0.71 -22.06
C SER A 21 -17.17 -1.04 -22.24
N LEU A 22 -16.42 -0.21 -22.99
CA LEU A 22 -14.99 -0.38 -23.19
C LEU A 22 -14.21 -0.21 -21.88
N TYR A 23 -14.58 0.78 -21.05
CA TYR A 23 -13.97 0.99 -19.74
C TYR A 23 -14.17 -0.21 -18.80
N TYR A 24 -15.39 -0.77 -18.73
CA TYR A 24 -15.65 -1.99 -17.97
C TYR A 24 -14.92 -3.21 -18.51
N SER A 25 -14.80 -3.34 -19.85
CA SER A 25 -14.04 -4.43 -20.46
C SER A 25 -12.55 -4.33 -20.17
N ILE A 26 -11.95 -3.13 -20.24
CA ILE A 26 -10.54 -2.91 -19.89
C ILE A 26 -10.30 -3.18 -18.40
N ALA A 27 -11.13 -2.64 -17.51
CA ALA A 27 -11.02 -2.88 -16.06
C ALA A 27 -11.22 -4.37 -15.70
N PHE A 28 -12.04 -5.09 -16.44
CA PHE A 28 -12.23 -6.54 -16.28
C PHE A 28 -11.01 -7.33 -16.78
N LEU A 29 -10.41 -6.95 -17.92
CA LEU A 29 -9.19 -7.56 -18.47
C LEU A 29 -7.97 -7.30 -17.54
N GLU A 30 -7.82 -6.07 -17.03
CA GLU A 30 -6.79 -5.74 -16.04
C GLU A 30 -6.95 -6.58 -14.76
N LYS A 31 -8.18 -6.80 -14.30
CA LYS A 31 -8.47 -7.66 -13.16
C LYS A 31 -8.16 -9.14 -13.39
N LEU A 32 -8.27 -9.61 -14.64
CA LEU A 32 -7.89 -10.97 -15.05
C LEU A 32 -6.37 -11.16 -15.19
N SER A 33 -5.62 -10.07 -15.43
CA SER A 33 -4.15 -10.11 -15.58
C SER A 33 -3.38 -9.89 -14.26
N MET A 34 -4.08 -9.49 -13.17
CA MET A 34 -3.45 -9.14 -11.89
C MET A 34 -2.93 -10.38 -11.16
N THR A 35 -1.65 -10.34 -10.76
CA THR A 35 -1.04 -11.41 -9.97
C THR A 35 -1.63 -11.50 -8.56
N GLN A 36 -1.35 -12.61 -7.86
CA GLN A 36 -1.81 -12.77 -6.47
C GLN A 36 -1.16 -11.74 -5.54
N GLU A 37 0.14 -11.48 -5.73
CA GLU A 37 0.89 -10.47 -5.00
C GLU A 37 0.30 -9.07 -5.19
N GLU A 38 -0.02 -8.71 -6.44
CA GLU A 38 -0.66 -7.42 -6.73
C GLU A 38 -2.03 -7.28 -6.08
N LYS A 39 -2.84 -8.35 -6.02
CA LYS A 39 -4.15 -8.33 -5.33
C LYS A 39 -4.00 -7.99 -3.85
N TYR A 40 -3.01 -8.59 -3.17
CA TYR A 40 -2.76 -8.33 -1.76
C TYR A 40 -2.11 -6.96 -1.55
N MET A 41 -1.19 -6.53 -2.42
CA MET A 41 -0.63 -5.19 -2.37
C MET A 41 -1.71 -4.12 -2.60
N LYS A 42 -2.64 -4.31 -3.52
CA LYS A 42 -3.85 -3.44 -3.66
C LYS A 42 -4.68 -3.39 -2.38
N ALA A 43 -4.74 -4.49 -1.62
CA ALA A 43 -5.39 -4.48 -0.31
C ALA A 43 -4.60 -3.65 0.71
N ALA A 44 -3.28 -3.72 0.73
CA ALA A 44 -2.43 -2.87 1.56
C ALA A 44 -2.55 -1.38 1.17
N ILE A 45 -2.60 -1.07 -0.13
CA ILE A 45 -2.83 0.29 -0.63
C ILE A 45 -4.19 0.85 -0.16
N ARG A 46 -5.25 0.02 -0.11
CA ARG A 46 -6.54 0.45 0.46
C ARG A 46 -6.43 0.79 1.95
N GLU A 47 -5.61 0.09 2.71
CA GLU A 47 -5.33 0.46 4.10
C GLU A 47 -4.52 1.77 4.18
N ALA A 48 -3.52 1.97 3.32
CA ALA A 48 -2.75 3.21 3.25
C ALA A 48 -3.64 4.43 2.94
N LYS A 49 -4.65 4.29 2.09
CA LYS A 49 -5.64 5.35 1.81
C LYS A 49 -6.45 5.75 3.05
N LYS A 50 -6.66 4.85 4.01
CA LYS A 50 -7.30 5.19 5.29
C LYS A 50 -6.39 6.07 6.15
N ALA A 51 -5.09 5.77 6.19
CA ALA A 51 -4.10 6.63 6.85
C ALA A 51 -4.07 8.02 6.19
N TYR A 52 -4.05 8.06 4.85
CA TYR A 52 -4.09 9.30 4.08
C TYR A 52 -5.29 10.18 4.47
N ALA A 53 -6.48 9.60 4.57
CA ALA A 53 -7.70 10.31 4.94
C ALA A 53 -7.68 10.88 6.37
N LEU A 54 -6.80 10.35 7.24
CA LEU A 54 -6.55 10.85 8.59
C LEU A 54 -5.35 11.81 8.66
N GLU A 55 -4.83 12.27 7.53
CA GLU A 55 -3.62 13.08 7.42
C GLU A 55 -2.37 12.40 8.04
N GLU A 56 -2.38 11.09 8.11
CA GLU A 56 -1.23 10.25 8.49
C GLU A 56 -0.40 9.86 7.27
N VAL A 57 0.89 9.58 7.48
CA VAL A 57 1.73 9.04 6.41
C VAL A 57 1.07 7.78 5.84
N PRO A 58 0.79 7.72 4.52
CA PRO A 58 -0.04 6.69 3.91
C PRO A 58 0.68 5.35 3.77
N ILE A 59 0.81 4.67 4.89
CA ILE A 59 1.37 3.32 4.97
C ILE A 59 0.25 2.36 5.36
N GLY A 60 0.11 1.31 4.56
CA GLY A 60 -0.85 0.24 4.78
C GLY A 60 -0.20 -1.12 4.72
N CYS A 61 -0.76 -2.05 5.47
CA CYS A 61 -0.26 -3.40 5.62
C CYS A 61 -1.40 -4.41 5.68
N VAL A 62 -1.22 -5.57 5.04
CA VAL A 62 -2.06 -6.74 5.24
C VAL A 62 -1.20 -7.97 5.49
N ILE A 63 -1.70 -8.91 6.30
CA ILE A 63 -1.09 -10.21 6.53
C ILE A 63 -2.01 -11.29 5.97
N VAL A 64 -1.41 -12.19 5.20
CA VAL A 64 -2.08 -13.28 4.48
C VAL A 64 -1.60 -14.62 5.04
N GLN A 65 -2.52 -15.54 5.25
CA GLN A 65 -2.28 -16.93 5.59
C GLN A 65 -3.26 -17.79 4.79
N ASN A 66 -2.80 -18.86 4.15
CA ASN A 66 -3.62 -19.78 3.34
C ASN A 66 -4.52 -19.01 2.34
N ASP A 67 -3.93 -18.13 1.54
CA ASP A 67 -4.58 -17.29 0.54
C ASP A 67 -5.71 -16.39 1.07
N ARG A 68 -5.75 -16.15 2.38
CA ARG A 68 -6.74 -15.28 3.01
C ARG A 68 -6.08 -14.16 3.80
N ILE A 69 -6.58 -12.95 3.65
CA ILE A 69 -6.16 -11.84 4.50
C ILE A 69 -6.71 -12.08 5.91
N ILE A 70 -5.79 -12.29 6.86
CA ILE A 70 -6.13 -12.52 8.27
C ILE A 70 -6.06 -11.25 9.13
N ALA A 71 -5.22 -10.27 8.72
CA ALA A 71 -5.10 -9.00 9.44
C ALA A 71 -4.86 -7.83 8.48
N ARG A 72 -5.21 -6.63 8.95
CA ARG A 72 -5.04 -5.35 8.25
C ARG A 72 -4.57 -4.30 9.23
N GLY A 73 -3.64 -3.45 8.80
CA GLY A 73 -3.13 -2.31 9.56
C GLY A 73 -2.91 -1.11 8.65
N TYR A 74 -2.97 0.07 9.21
CA TYR A 74 -2.54 1.32 8.59
C TYR A 74 -1.95 2.25 9.64
N ASN A 75 -1.10 3.16 9.21
CA ASN A 75 -0.40 4.08 10.12
C ASN A 75 -1.38 5.03 10.80
N ARG A 76 -1.21 5.19 12.13
CA ARG A 76 -1.98 6.10 12.99
C ARG A 76 -1.12 6.74 14.08
N ARG A 77 0.17 6.90 13.79
CA ARG A 77 1.14 7.36 14.77
C ARG A 77 0.76 8.68 15.43
N ASN A 78 0.36 9.67 14.63
CA ASN A 78 -0.02 10.98 15.15
C ASN A 78 -1.43 10.94 15.77
N THR A 79 -2.38 10.27 15.11
CA THR A 79 -3.76 10.13 15.57
C THR A 79 -3.86 9.46 16.94
N GLU A 80 -3.01 8.44 17.21
CA GLU A 80 -2.98 7.74 18.50
C GLU A 80 -1.93 8.30 19.46
N GLY A 81 -1.09 9.27 19.04
CA GLY A 81 0.04 9.76 19.85
C GLY A 81 0.99 8.63 20.27
N ASN A 82 1.11 7.58 19.43
CA ASN A 82 1.79 6.35 19.80
C ASN A 82 2.79 5.91 18.70
N THR A 83 4.08 5.87 19.04
CA THR A 83 5.14 5.40 18.14
C THR A 83 4.89 3.99 17.59
N LEU A 84 4.23 3.13 18.35
CA LEU A 84 3.95 1.74 17.96
C LEU A 84 2.78 1.60 17.00
N ALA A 85 2.01 2.67 16.72
CA ALA A 85 0.84 2.64 15.86
C ALA A 85 1.19 2.64 14.36
N HIS A 86 2.25 1.91 13.97
CA HIS A 86 2.61 1.64 12.58
C HIS A 86 1.70 0.56 11.98
N ALA A 87 1.55 0.60 10.66
CA ALA A 87 0.71 -0.34 9.90
C ALA A 87 1.07 -1.81 10.17
N GLU A 88 2.37 -2.12 10.13
CA GLU A 88 2.93 -3.46 10.30
C GLU A 88 2.68 -4.00 11.71
N LEU A 89 2.99 -3.20 12.74
CA LEU A 89 2.78 -3.60 14.15
C LEU A 89 1.30 -3.81 14.45
N THR A 90 0.45 -2.93 13.91
CA THR A 90 -1.01 -3.07 14.01
C THR A 90 -1.49 -4.36 13.37
N ALA A 91 -0.96 -4.71 12.19
CA ALA A 91 -1.31 -5.94 11.48
C ALA A 91 -0.80 -7.19 12.21
N ILE A 92 0.46 -7.20 12.70
CA ILE A 92 1.04 -8.30 13.50
C ILE A 92 0.19 -8.56 14.74
N LYS A 93 -0.11 -7.51 15.53
CA LYS A 93 -0.95 -7.64 16.73
C LYS A 93 -2.31 -8.29 16.44
N LYS A 94 -2.95 -7.89 15.35
CA LYS A 94 -4.26 -8.45 14.95
C LYS A 94 -4.13 -9.88 14.42
N ALA A 95 -3.07 -10.19 13.67
CA ALA A 95 -2.82 -11.53 13.15
C ALA A 95 -2.60 -12.50 14.31
N SER A 96 -1.71 -12.19 15.25
CA SER A 96 -1.42 -13.01 16.42
C SER A 96 -2.68 -13.25 17.29
N LYS A 97 -3.53 -12.21 17.45
CA LYS A 97 -4.81 -12.39 18.13
C LYS A 97 -5.74 -13.34 17.38
N LYS A 98 -5.74 -13.30 16.04
CA LYS A 98 -6.63 -14.13 15.21
C LYS A 98 -6.16 -15.57 15.13
N THR A 99 -4.83 -15.82 15.09
CA THR A 99 -4.25 -17.17 15.05
C THR A 99 -4.18 -17.81 16.43
N GLY A 100 -4.22 -17.02 17.50
CA GLY A 100 -4.01 -17.48 18.87
C GLY A 100 -2.53 -17.76 19.19
N ASP A 101 -1.60 -17.41 18.29
CA ASP A 101 -0.17 -17.59 18.46
C ASP A 101 0.58 -16.30 18.07
N TRP A 102 1.70 -16.03 18.73
CA TRP A 102 2.61 -14.95 18.36
C TRP A 102 3.47 -15.30 17.12
N ARG A 103 3.64 -16.58 16.81
CA ARG A 103 4.34 -17.06 15.61
C ARG A 103 3.44 -16.97 14.39
N LEU A 104 3.99 -16.37 13.34
CA LEU A 104 3.29 -16.18 12.06
C LEU A 104 4.08 -16.85 10.91
N GLU A 105 4.58 -18.08 11.17
CA GLU A 105 5.51 -18.82 10.30
C GLU A 105 4.96 -19.09 8.90
N ASP A 106 3.64 -19.29 8.77
CA ASP A 106 2.96 -19.52 7.47
C ASP A 106 2.34 -18.23 6.88
N CYS A 107 2.74 -17.06 7.39
CA CYS A 107 2.15 -15.80 6.98
C CYS A 107 3.07 -15.02 6.04
N THR A 108 2.45 -14.34 5.08
CA THR A 108 3.08 -13.34 4.22
C THR A 108 2.53 -11.95 4.54
N MET A 109 3.42 -11.00 4.78
CA MET A 109 3.08 -9.58 4.95
C MET A 109 3.19 -8.85 3.61
N TYR A 110 2.21 -8.02 3.29
CA TYR A 110 2.25 -7.06 2.20
C TYR A 110 2.20 -5.66 2.79
N VAL A 111 3.20 -4.84 2.50
CA VAL A 111 3.34 -3.49 3.04
C VAL A 111 3.68 -2.50 1.94
N THR A 112 3.04 -1.33 1.95
CA THR A 112 3.20 -0.34 0.88
C THR A 112 4.54 0.40 0.92
N LEU A 113 5.22 0.42 2.08
CA LEU A 113 6.54 1.03 2.27
C LEU A 113 7.45 0.07 3.03
N GLU A 114 8.72 0.05 2.67
CA GLU A 114 9.76 -0.74 3.35
C GLU A 114 9.73 -0.52 4.87
N PRO A 115 9.69 -1.60 5.67
CA PRO A 115 9.63 -1.53 7.13
C PRO A 115 10.84 -0.81 7.74
N CYS A 116 10.59 0.04 8.73
CA CYS A 116 11.63 0.64 9.56
C CYS A 116 12.22 -0.39 10.55
N GLN A 117 13.28 -0.01 11.28
CA GLN A 117 13.98 -0.89 12.22
C GLN A 117 13.05 -1.52 13.28
N MET A 118 12.09 -0.78 13.81
CA MET A 118 11.13 -1.27 14.79
C MET A 118 10.21 -2.35 14.18
N CYS A 119 9.68 -2.08 13.00
CA CYS A 119 8.79 -3.00 12.29
C CYS A 119 9.55 -4.24 11.77
N ALA A 120 10.77 -4.06 11.23
CA ALA A 120 11.62 -5.16 10.79
C ALA A 120 11.96 -6.09 11.97
N GLY A 121 12.29 -5.52 13.13
CA GLY A 121 12.51 -6.31 14.36
C GLY A 121 11.27 -7.11 14.76
N ALA A 122 10.09 -6.51 14.72
CA ALA A 122 8.83 -7.21 15.04
C ALA A 122 8.49 -8.32 14.02
N ILE A 123 8.78 -8.11 12.74
CA ILE A 123 8.60 -9.10 11.67
C ILE A 123 9.48 -10.32 11.92
N VAL A 124 10.77 -10.12 12.22
CA VAL A 124 11.70 -11.21 12.59
C VAL A 124 11.24 -11.94 13.85
N GLN A 125 10.86 -11.19 14.90
CA GLN A 125 10.40 -11.78 16.15
C GLN A 125 9.12 -12.59 15.99
N SER A 126 8.18 -12.16 15.13
CA SER A 126 6.96 -12.90 14.85
C SER A 126 7.16 -14.14 13.96
N ARG A 127 8.40 -14.44 13.54
CA ARG A 127 8.72 -15.57 12.64
C ARG A 127 7.97 -15.50 11.29
N MET A 128 7.72 -14.30 10.80
CA MET A 128 7.06 -14.10 9.51
C MET A 128 7.83 -14.82 8.40
N LYS A 129 7.13 -15.57 7.54
CA LYS A 129 7.75 -16.32 6.43
C LYS A 129 8.29 -15.38 5.36
N LYS A 130 7.46 -14.43 4.90
CA LYS A 130 7.74 -13.57 3.75
C LYS A 130 7.21 -12.16 3.95
N VAL A 131 7.94 -11.18 3.44
CA VAL A 131 7.49 -9.79 3.32
C VAL A 131 7.55 -9.36 1.86
N VAL A 132 6.42 -8.84 1.34
CA VAL A 132 6.29 -8.24 0.02
C VAL A 132 6.17 -6.74 0.19
N ILE A 133 7.09 -6.00 -0.42
CA ILE A 133 7.27 -4.56 -0.25
C ILE A 133 6.86 -3.84 -1.55
N GLY A 134 6.01 -2.80 -1.42
CA GLY A 134 5.68 -1.92 -2.53
C GLY A 134 6.86 -1.00 -2.86
N SER A 135 7.06 0.04 -2.09
CA SER A 135 8.09 1.06 -2.29
C SER A 135 9.21 0.96 -1.27
N MET A 136 10.45 1.21 -1.69
CA MET A 136 11.62 1.25 -0.81
C MET A 136 11.69 2.57 -0.01
N ASN A 137 12.38 2.54 1.14
CA ASN A 137 12.54 3.69 2.04
C ASN A 137 14.04 4.02 2.25
N PRO A 138 14.65 4.86 1.41
CA PRO A 138 16.07 5.17 1.49
C PRO A 138 16.52 5.82 2.80
N LYS A 139 15.58 6.37 3.60
CA LYS A 139 15.90 7.11 4.84
C LYS A 139 15.90 6.26 6.10
N ALA A 140 15.05 5.22 6.14
CA ALA A 140 14.84 4.45 7.36
C ALA A 140 14.48 2.97 7.10
N GLY A 141 14.57 2.52 5.85
CA GLY A 141 14.22 1.15 5.47
C GLY A 141 15.22 0.12 5.99
N CYS A 142 14.70 -0.94 6.56
CA CYS A 142 15.50 -2.00 7.16
C CYS A 142 15.26 -3.39 6.55
N ALA A 143 14.88 -3.39 5.27
CA ALA A 143 14.78 -4.58 4.43
C ALA A 143 15.69 -4.46 3.17
N GLY A 144 16.77 -3.69 3.25
CA GLY A 144 17.79 -3.55 2.21
C GLY A 144 18.20 -2.13 1.87
N SER A 145 17.44 -1.07 2.23
CA SER A 145 17.81 0.31 1.90
C SER A 145 18.93 0.85 2.80
N VAL A 146 18.74 0.89 4.11
CA VAL A 146 19.74 1.36 5.09
C VAL A 146 20.42 0.18 5.74
N LEU A 147 19.63 -0.76 6.21
CA LEU A 147 20.05 -2.03 6.80
C LEU A 147 19.20 -3.16 6.22
N ASN A 148 19.63 -4.41 6.40
CA ASN A 148 18.80 -5.58 6.12
C ASN A 148 18.63 -6.43 7.39
N LEU A 149 17.77 -5.99 8.29
CA LEU A 149 17.47 -6.72 9.54
C LEU A 149 16.67 -8.00 9.28
N LEU A 150 15.91 -8.07 8.19
CA LEU A 150 15.09 -9.24 7.86
C LEU A 150 15.92 -10.47 7.49
N GLN A 151 17.16 -10.27 7.03
CA GLN A 151 18.07 -11.32 6.57
C GLN A 151 19.43 -11.26 7.26
N MET A 152 19.49 -10.69 8.47
CA MET A 152 20.74 -10.64 9.26
C MET A 152 21.11 -12.05 9.72
N ALA A 153 22.28 -12.56 9.29
CA ALA A 153 22.70 -13.95 9.50
C ALA A 153 22.82 -14.33 11.00
N GLN A 154 23.06 -13.35 11.87
CA GLN A 154 23.16 -13.54 13.32
C GLN A 154 21.79 -13.74 14.00
N PHE A 155 20.70 -13.42 13.32
CA PHE A 155 19.37 -13.65 13.89
C PHE A 155 18.92 -15.10 13.69
N ASN A 156 18.13 -15.58 14.61
CA ASN A 156 17.61 -16.95 14.64
C ASN A 156 16.43 -17.19 13.68
N HIS A 157 16.09 -16.20 12.85
CA HIS A 157 15.07 -16.30 11.83
C HIS A 157 15.40 -15.37 10.64
N GLN A 158 15.21 -15.90 9.44
CA GLN A 158 15.39 -15.18 8.19
C GLN A 158 14.05 -15.06 7.48
N VAL A 159 13.77 -13.90 6.91
CA VAL A 159 12.50 -13.58 6.24
C VAL A 159 12.74 -13.50 4.74
N GLU A 160 11.93 -14.17 3.94
CA GLU A 160 11.94 -13.99 2.49
C GLU A 160 11.47 -12.56 2.14
N ILE A 161 12.16 -11.91 1.19
CA ILE A 161 11.83 -10.55 0.79
C ILE A 161 11.54 -10.52 -0.71
N GLU A 162 10.39 -9.98 -1.07
CA GLU A 162 10.04 -9.57 -2.43
C GLU A 162 9.81 -8.07 -2.48
N ARG A 163 10.33 -7.39 -3.53
CA ARG A 163 10.31 -5.91 -3.64
C ARG A 163 9.69 -5.46 -4.95
N GLY A 164 9.13 -4.25 -4.95
CA GLY A 164 8.69 -3.58 -6.17
C GLY A 164 7.28 -3.95 -6.64
N VAL A 165 6.49 -4.65 -5.82
CA VAL A 165 5.11 -4.99 -6.19
C VAL A 165 4.23 -3.74 -6.11
N LEU A 166 3.75 -3.26 -7.26
CA LEU A 166 3.04 -1.99 -7.43
C LEU A 166 3.83 -0.78 -6.89
N GLU A 167 5.13 -0.76 -7.12
CA GLU A 167 6.05 0.25 -6.59
C GLU A 167 5.64 1.67 -6.98
N GLU A 168 5.29 1.89 -8.24
CA GLU A 168 4.89 3.21 -8.75
C GLU A 168 3.65 3.75 -8.03
N GLU A 169 2.65 2.91 -7.80
CA GLU A 169 1.42 3.32 -7.09
C GLU A 169 1.72 3.64 -5.62
N CYS A 170 2.53 2.84 -4.95
CA CYS A 170 2.94 3.05 -3.57
C CYS A 170 3.77 4.33 -3.40
N SER A 171 4.79 4.52 -4.24
CA SER A 171 5.70 5.67 -4.18
C SER A 171 5.00 6.98 -4.56
N THR A 172 4.13 6.96 -5.56
CA THR A 172 3.35 8.12 -5.99
C THR A 172 2.40 8.60 -4.89
N MET A 173 1.70 7.68 -4.22
CA MET A 173 0.83 8.02 -3.10
C MET A 173 1.62 8.67 -1.95
N LEU A 174 2.77 8.13 -1.61
CA LEU A 174 3.64 8.66 -0.54
C LEU A 174 4.20 10.05 -0.90
N SER A 175 4.73 10.20 -2.11
CA SER A 175 5.30 11.48 -2.59
C SER A 175 4.24 12.58 -2.71
N GLY A 176 3.02 12.22 -3.14
CA GLY A 176 1.86 13.10 -3.17
C GLY A 176 1.52 13.65 -1.79
N PHE A 177 1.41 12.77 -0.80
CA PHE A 177 1.15 13.15 0.58
C PHE A 177 2.18 14.16 1.13
N PHE A 178 3.47 13.89 0.94
CA PHE A 178 4.50 14.81 1.43
C PHE A 178 4.56 16.13 0.67
N ARG A 179 4.17 16.17 -0.60
CA ARG A 179 4.02 17.40 -1.36
C ARG A 179 2.89 18.25 -0.77
N GLU A 180 1.70 17.70 -0.60
CA GLU A 180 0.55 18.40 0.00
C GLU A 180 0.85 18.90 1.42
N LEU A 181 1.57 18.11 2.22
CA LEU A 181 1.97 18.52 3.56
C LEU A 181 2.92 19.72 3.55
N ARG A 182 3.85 19.81 2.57
CA ARG A 182 4.74 20.97 2.40
C ARG A 182 3.96 22.20 1.97
N ASP A 183 3.03 22.03 1.03
CA ASP A 183 2.20 23.15 0.50
C ASP A 183 1.31 23.74 1.60
N LYS A 184 0.65 22.87 2.41
CA LYS A 184 -0.10 23.31 3.60
C LYS A 184 0.76 24.11 4.59
N LYS A 185 1.97 23.62 4.89
CA LYS A 185 2.89 24.32 5.82
C LYS A 185 3.36 25.67 5.27
N LYS A 186 3.58 25.78 3.95
CA LYS A 186 3.97 27.03 3.30
C LYS A 186 2.85 28.05 3.41
N SER A 187 1.62 27.69 3.04
CA SER A 187 0.44 28.58 3.13
C SER A 187 0.19 29.08 4.56
N LEU A 188 0.35 28.20 5.57
CA LEU A 188 0.20 28.62 6.97
C LEU A 188 1.24 29.65 7.40
N ARG A 189 2.49 29.51 6.97
CA ARG A 189 3.57 30.48 7.28
C ARG A 189 3.32 31.82 6.63
N GLU A 190 2.89 31.85 5.37
CA GLU A 190 2.57 33.09 4.62
C GLU A 190 1.41 33.84 5.29
N ASN A 191 0.37 33.14 5.72
CA ASN A 191 -0.76 33.74 6.43
C ASN A 191 -0.35 34.30 7.80
N THR A 192 0.59 33.68 8.53
CA THR A 192 1.08 34.13 9.83
C THR A 192 2.01 35.35 9.71
N GLN A 193 2.69 35.52 8.57
CA GLN A 193 3.55 36.71 8.31
C GLN A 193 2.78 37.94 7.85
N ASN A 194 1.55 37.75 7.35
CA ASN A 194 0.69 38.82 6.84
C ASN A 194 -0.39 39.26 7.88
N ALA A 195 -0.39 38.68 9.08
CA ALA A 195 -1.29 39.01 10.20
C ALA A 195 -0.54 39.76 11.30
#